data_5ca33accaf6498c28f2de5f29a3b3253
#
_entry.id   5ca33accaf6498c28f2de5f29a3b3253
#
_cell.length_a   1.000
_cell.length_b   1.000
_cell.length_c   1.000
_cell.angle_alpha   90.00
_cell.angle_beta   90.00
_cell.angle_gamma   90.00
#
_symmetry.space_group_name_H-M   'P 1'
#
loop_
_entity.id
_entity.type
_entity.pdbx_description
1 polymer ?
#
loop_
_entity_poly.entity_id
_entity_poly.type
_entity_poly.pdbx_seq_one_letter_code
_entity_poly.pdbx_strand_id
1 'polypeptide(L)'
;MDLDTNMSAYIVVEGVVRDKEALARYGSQATPLIKQFGGEILAFGPWEVIYGEAAYHNGMIIRFPDKDTALAWYSAPAYQALLEIRNAALDCRFRLVG
;
A
#
# COMPACT_ATOMS: atom_id res chain seq x y z
N MET A 1 21.00 11.42 17.21
CA MET A 1 20.38 10.86 16.02
C MET A 1 19.92 12.00 15.11
N ASP A 2 20.24 11.92 13.88
CA ASP A 2 19.89 12.94 12.91
C ASP A 2 18.60 12.51 12.18
N LEU A 3 17.52 13.22 12.45
CA LEU A 3 16.22 12.91 11.83
C LEU A 3 16.20 13.28 10.35
N ASP A 4 17.13 14.16 9.92
CA ASP A 4 17.16 14.59 8.52
C ASP A 4 17.66 13.50 7.59
N THR A 5 18.30 12.45 8.12
CA THR A 5 18.77 11.35 7.29
C THR A 5 17.65 10.36 6.94
N ASN A 6 16.52 10.41 7.65
CA ASN A 6 15.41 9.51 7.39
C ASN A 6 14.29 10.27 6.70
N MET A 7 14.33 10.26 5.37
CA MET A 7 13.32 10.91 4.56
C MET A 7 12.20 9.97 4.12
N SER A 8 12.24 8.72 4.58
CA SER A 8 11.28 7.71 4.15
C SER A 8 9.84 8.09 4.50
N ALA A 9 8.95 7.71 3.62
CA ALA A 9 7.52 7.81 3.83
C ALA A 9 6.91 6.42 3.69
N TYR A 10 5.78 6.21 4.35
CA TYR A 10 5.14 4.90 4.39
C TYR A 10 3.70 5.00 3.94
N ILE A 11 3.31 4.11 3.05
CA ILE A 11 1.90 3.89 2.73
C ILE A 11 1.43 2.73 3.59
N VAL A 12 0.41 2.97 4.38
CA VAL A 12 -0.22 1.95 5.20
C VAL A 12 -1.53 1.58 4.55
N VAL A 13 -1.64 0.34 4.12
CA VAL A 13 -2.84 -0.19 3.48
C VAL A 13 -3.51 -1.14 4.46
N GLU A 14 -4.80 -0.98 4.66
CA GLU A 14 -5.58 -1.97 5.40
C GLU A 14 -6.79 -2.36 4.57
N GLY A 15 -7.23 -3.60 4.70
CA GLY A 15 -8.33 -4.06 3.86
C GLY A 15 -8.85 -5.44 4.16
N VAL A 16 -9.90 -5.77 3.43
CA VAL A 16 -10.54 -7.09 3.44
C VAL A 16 -10.63 -7.57 1.99
N VAL A 17 -10.25 -8.81 1.75
CA VAL A 17 -10.28 -9.39 0.41
C VAL A 17 -11.72 -9.73 0.05
N ARG A 18 -12.16 -9.25 -1.11
CA ARG A 18 -13.48 -9.55 -1.67
C ARG A 18 -13.41 -10.61 -2.75
N ASP A 19 -12.36 -10.56 -3.56
CA ASP A 19 -12.19 -11.43 -4.73
C ASP A 19 -10.71 -11.78 -4.87
N LYS A 20 -10.39 -13.02 -4.61
CA LYS A 20 -9.00 -13.50 -4.64
C LYS A 20 -8.39 -13.47 -6.03
N GLU A 21 -9.18 -13.76 -7.06
CA GLU A 21 -8.66 -13.73 -8.44
C GLU A 21 -8.35 -12.29 -8.86
N ALA A 22 -9.26 -11.37 -8.54
CA ALA A 22 -9.03 -9.96 -8.83
C ALA A 22 -7.82 -9.45 -8.05
N LEU A 23 -7.64 -9.90 -6.80
CA LEU A 23 -6.48 -9.52 -6.00
C LEU A 23 -5.17 -9.99 -6.64
N ALA A 24 -5.15 -11.21 -7.14
CA ALA A 24 -3.96 -11.74 -7.83
C ALA A 24 -3.62 -10.92 -9.07
N ARG A 25 -4.63 -10.57 -9.86
CA ARG A 25 -4.43 -9.74 -11.06
C ARG A 25 -3.95 -8.34 -10.69
N TYR A 26 -4.57 -7.75 -9.68
CA TYR A 26 -4.16 -6.44 -9.19
C TYR A 26 -2.71 -6.47 -8.70
N GLY A 27 -2.37 -7.44 -7.86
CA GLY A 27 -1.02 -7.54 -7.31
C GLY A 27 0.06 -7.75 -8.36
N SER A 28 -0.23 -8.53 -9.39
CA SER A 28 0.73 -8.78 -10.46
C SER A 28 1.09 -7.51 -11.23
N GLN A 29 0.19 -6.54 -11.25
CA GLN A 29 0.40 -5.27 -11.95
C GLN A 29 0.86 -4.16 -11.02
N ALA A 30 0.38 -4.15 -9.78
CA ALA A 30 0.72 -3.10 -8.81
C ALA A 30 2.12 -3.26 -8.24
N THR A 31 2.56 -4.49 -7.96
CA THR A 31 3.86 -4.72 -7.34
C THR A 31 5.03 -4.20 -8.18
N PRO A 32 5.08 -4.43 -9.50
CA PRO A 32 6.16 -3.85 -10.31
C PRO A 32 6.17 -2.32 -10.28
N LEU A 33 5.00 -1.69 -10.19
CA LEU A 33 4.92 -0.23 -10.12
C LEU A 33 5.48 0.30 -8.82
N ILE A 34 5.24 -0.39 -7.71
CA ILE A 34 5.83 -0.02 -6.42
C ILE A 34 7.35 0.02 -6.55
N LYS A 35 7.93 -1.02 -7.11
CA LYS A 35 9.39 -1.10 -7.30
C LYS A 35 9.91 -0.03 -8.24
N GLN A 36 9.17 0.25 -9.30
CA GLN A 36 9.55 1.26 -10.28
C GLN A 36 9.70 2.63 -9.65
N PHE A 37 8.90 2.94 -8.63
CA PHE A 37 8.97 4.21 -7.90
C PHE A 37 9.86 4.13 -6.65
N GLY A 38 10.66 3.08 -6.54
CA GLY A 38 11.58 2.93 -5.41
C GLY A 38 10.92 2.47 -4.12
N GLY A 39 9.71 1.94 -4.21
CA GLY A 39 9.00 1.44 -3.05
C GLY A 39 9.42 0.03 -2.68
N GLU A 40 9.21 -0.30 -1.43
CA GLU A 40 9.56 -1.60 -0.87
C GLU A 40 8.44 -2.06 0.05
N ILE A 41 7.91 -3.26 -0.17
CA ILE A 41 6.90 -3.83 0.72
C ILE A 41 7.63 -4.39 1.93
N LEU A 42 7.39 -3.79 3.11
CA LEU A 42 8.06 -4.18 4.34
C LEU A 42 7.34 -5.33 5.06
N ALA A 43 6.02 -5.33 5.00
CA ALA A 43 5.22 -6.33 5.68
C ALA A 43 3.83 -6.38 5.07
N PHE A 44 3.21 -7.54 5.10
CA PHE A 44 1.80 -7.66 4.74
C PHE A 44 1.23 -8.92 5.39
N GLY A 45 -0.07 -8.90 5.62
CA GLY A 45 -0.76 -10.03 6.20
C GLY A 45 -1.84 -9.60 7.19
N PRO A 46 -2.38 -10.56 7.92
CA PRO A 46 -3.39 -10.24 8.93
C PRO A 46 -2.78 -9.44 10.08
N TRP A 47 -3.55 -8.44 10.55
CA TRP A 47 -3.19 -7.69 11.74
C TRP A 47 -3.40 -8.54 12.98
N GLU A 48 -2.55 -8.35 13.97
CA GLU A 48 -2.83 -8.81 15.32
C GLU A 48 -3.19 -7.57 16.13
N VAL A 49 -4.41 -7.51 16.65
CA VAL A 49 -4.86 -6.36 17.44
C VAL A 49 -4.30 -6.48 18.85
N ILE A 50 -3.50 -5.49 19.24
CA ILE A 50 -2.93 -5.45 20.59
C ILE A 50 -3.87 -4.71 21.52
N TYR A 51 -4.51 -3.66 21.02
CA TYR A 51 -5.46 -2.87 21.79
C TYR A 51 -6.41 -2.15 20.85
N GLY A 52 -7.67 -2.11 21.21
CA GLY A 52 -8.69 -1.39 20.46
C GLY A 52 -9.31 -2.23 19.36
N GLU A 53 -10.09 -1.60 18.53
CA GLU A 53 -10.80 -2.26 17.43
C GLU A 53 -10.10 -2.03 16.11
N ALA A 54 -10.24 -3.00 15.20
CA ALA A 54 -9.78 -2.86 13.83
C ALA A 54 -10.95 -3.08 12.88
N ALA A 55 -11.19 -2.10 12.01
CA ALA A 55 -12.24 -2.20 10.99
C ALA A 55 -11.87 -3.21 9.90
N TYR A 56 -10.58 -3.41 9.67
CA TYR A 56 -10.06 -4.33 8.66
C TYR A 56 -9.12 -5.33 9.32
N HIS A 57 -8.97 -6.50 8.69
CA HIS A 57 -8.23 -7.60 9.28
C HIS A 57 -6.85 -7.82 8.65
N ASN A 58 -6.56 -7.16 7.53
CA ASN A 58 -5.30 -7.33 6.83
C ASN A 58 -4.67 -5.99 6.56
N GLY A 59 -3.35 -5.98 6.45
CA GLY A 59 -2.63 -4.77 6.14
C GLY A 59 -1.35 -5.00 5.37
N MET A 60 -0.82 -3.90 4.85
CA MET A 60 0.44 -3.88 4.13
C MET A 60 1.13 -2.57 4.45
N ILE A 61 2.45 -2.62 4.61
CA ILE A 61 3.26 -1.42 4.81
C ILE A 61 4.25 -1.33 3.67
N ILE A 62 4.22 -0.21 2.96
CA ILE A 62 5.10 0.05 1.82
C ILE A 62 5.94 1.26 2.17
N ARG A 63 7.27 1.13 2.06
CA ARG A 63 8.18 2.26 2.25
C ARG A 63 8.56 2.84 0.91
N PHE A 64 8.53 4.17 0.82
CA PHE A 64 9.06 4.92 -0.32
C PHE A 64 10.21 5.83 0.14
N PRO A 65 11.09 6.24 -0.77
CA PRO A 65 12.23 7.10 -0.40
C PRO A 65 11.80 8.41 0.25
N ASP A 66 10.65 8.95 -0.16
CA ASP A 66 10.12 10.19 0.38
C ASP A 66 8.63 10.28 0.11
N LYS A 67 8.01 11.31 0.68
CA LYS A 67 6.57 11.53 0.56
C LYS A 67 6.15 11.83 -0.87
N ASP A 68 6.93 12.66 -1.57
CA ASP A 68 6.57 13.05 -2.93
C ASP A 68 6.59 11.84 -3.87
N THR A 69 7.56 10.94 -3.70
CA THR A 69 7.62 9.72 -4.49
C THR A 69 6.44 8.79 -4.21
N ALA A 70 6.04 8.68 -2.94
CA ALA A 70 4.88 7.88 -2.57
C ALA A 70 3.62 8.41 -3.24
N LEU A 71 3.43 9.72 -3.21
CA LEU A 71 2.28 10.36 -3.85
C LEU A 71 2.34 10.25 -5.37
N ALA A 72 3.54 10.36 -5.94
CA ALA A 72 3.74 10.20 -7.37
C ALA A 72 3.36 8.78 -7.83
N TRP A 73 3.73 7.77 -7.03
CA TRP A 73 3.33 6.40 -7.31
C TRP A 73 1.80 6.28 -7.35
N TYR A 74 1.14 6.75 -6.32
CA TYR A 74 -0.31 6.62 -6.22
C TYR A 74 -1.02 7.36 -7.35
N SER A 75 -0.51 8.53 -7.72
CA SER A 75 -1.11 9.39 -8.76
C SER A 75 -0.71 8.98 -10.17
N ALA A 76 0.25 8.09 -10.35
CA ALA A 76 0.72 7.69 -11.66
C ALA A 76 -0.44 7.12 -12.50
N PRO A 77 -0.55 7.49 -13.77
CA PRO A 77 -1.61 6.95 -14.61
C PRO A 77 -1.65 5.43 -14.64
N ALA A 78 -0.49 4.78 -14.62
CA ALA A 78 -0.41 3.33 -14.61
C ALA A 78 -1.03 2.74 -13.34
N TYR A 79 -0.85 3.39 -12.18
CA TYR A 79 -1.49 2.93 -10.95
C TYR A 79 -2.99 3.26 -10.96
N GLN A 80 -3.35 4.46 -11.37
CA GLN A 80 -4.76 4.88 -11.42
C GLN A 80 -5.60 3.97 -12.31
N ALA A 81 -5.00 3.41 -13.35
CA ALA A 81 -5.67 2.46 -14.23
C ALA A 81 -6.03 1.15 -13.51
N LEU A 82 -5.45 0.88 -12.34
CA LEU A 82 -5.72 -0.33 -11.56
C LEU A 82 -6.82 -0.16 -10.51
N LEU A 83 -7.37 1.05 -10.34
CA LEU A 83 -8.32 1.30 -9.26
C LEU A 83 -9.59 0.45 -9.36
N GLU A 84 -10.06 0.22 -10.57
CA GLU A 84 -11.27 -0.58 -10.77
C GLU A 84 -11.06 -2.02 -10.30
N ILE A 85 -9.96 -2.65 -10.72
CA ILE A 85 -9.66 -4.03 -10.30
C ILE A 85 -9.30 -4.08 -8.82
N ARG A 86 -8.60 -3.06 -8.30
CA ARG A 86 -8.31 -2.98 -6.87
C ARG A 86 -9.58 -2.96 -6.04
N ASN A 87 -10.54 -2.13 -6.43
CA ASN A 87 -11.77 -1.97 -5.66
C ASN A 87 -12.71 -3.17 -5.81
N ALA A 88 -12.59 -3.93 -6.89
CA ALA A 88 -13.26 -5.21 -7.01
C ALA A 88 -12.62 -6.28 -6.12
N ALA A 89 -11.31 -6.19 -5.94
CA ALA A 89 -10.53 -7.17 -5.17
C ALA A 89 -10.60 -6.94 -3.67
N LEU A 90 -10.63 -5.68 -3.25
CA LEU A 90 -10.46 -5.28 -1.85
C LEU A 90 -11.44 -4.19 -1.45
N ASP A 91 -11.89 -4.27 -0.21
CA ASP A 91 -12.39 -3.11 0.52
C ASP A 91 -11.22 -2.61 1.34
N CYS A 92 -10.69 -1.43 1.04
CA CYS A 92 -9.41 -1.01 1.59
C CYS A 92 -9.31 0.48 1.86
N ARG A 93 -8.31 0.81 2.69
CA ARG A 93 -7.93 2.19 2.98
C ARG A 93 -6.43 2.34 2.83
N PHE A 94 -6.02 3.45 2.22
CA PHE A 94 -4.61 3.80 2.04
C PHE A 94 -4.33 5.08 2.81
N ARG A 95 -3.27 5.06 3.63
CA ARG A 95 -2.83 6.24 4.38
C ARG A 95 -1.35 6.45 4.19
N LEU A 96 -0.93 7.71 4.24
CA LEU A 96 0.47 8.09 4.10
C LEU A 96 0.98 8.64 5.43
N VAL A 97 2.11 8.12 5.88
CA VAL A 97 2.82 8.56 7.09
C VAL A 97 4.25 8.92 6.72
N GLY A 98 4.71 10.06 7.19
CA GLY A 98 6.10 10.44 6.93
C GLY A 98 6.34 11.73 6.18
#